data_de1c7072fc99f818fcdb7ef7b1fdba78
#
_entry.id   de1c7072fc99f818fcdb7ef7b1fdba78
#
_cell.length_a   1.000
_cell.length_b   1.000
_cell.length_c   1.000
_cell.angle_alpha   90.00
_cell.angle_beta   90.00
_cell.angle_gamma   90.00
#
_symmetry.space_group_name_H-M   'P 1'
#
loop_
_entity.id
_entity.type
_entity.pdbx_description
1 polymer ?
#
loop_
_entity_poly.entity_id
_entity_poly.type
_entity_poly.pdbx_seq_one_letter_code
_entity_poly.pdbx_strand_id
1 'polypeptide(L)'
;MLKLFINGSSGKMGISLINLINQNKEFNLISEDISLSDVVIDFSHPSSTFKIVKECSTKEIPLIIGTTGLNKEILNEITNASKNIPVL
;
A
#
# COMPACT_ATOMS: atom_id res chain seq x y z
N MET A 1 -4.33 -5.60 -17.09
CA MET A 1 -3.08 -5.13 -16.44
C MET A 1 -3.38 -4.62 -15.05
N LEU A 2 -2.72 -5.14 -14.03
CA LEU A 2 -2.94 -4.74 -12.65
C LEU A 2 -2.19 -3.44 -12.34
N LYS A 3 -2.89 -2.47 -11.79
CA LYS A 3 -2.31 -1.17 -11.45
C LYS A 3 -1.93 -1.15 -9.97
N LEU A 4 -0.66 -0.91 -9.68
CA LEU A 4 -0.11 -0.95 -8.32
C LEU A 4 0.40 0.43 -7.91
N PHE A 5 0.09 0.82 -6.69
CA PHE A 5 0.66 2.00 -6.03
C PHE A 5 1.54 1.52 -4.87
N ILE A 6 2.77 2.03 -4.81
CA ILE A 6 3.71 1.67 -3.74
C ILE A 6 3.95 2.87 -2.84
N ASN A 7 3.53 2.73 -1.58
CA ASN A 7 3.84 3.71 -0.54
C ASN A 7 5.19 3.33 0.09
N GLY A 8 6.14 4.25 0.13
CA GLY A 8 7.50 3.98 0.56
C GLY A 8 8.43 3.61 -0.59
N SER A 9 8.17 4.15 -1.77
CA SER A 9 8.92 3.82 -3.00
C SER A 9 10.39 4.22 -2.95
N SER A 10 10.77 5.14 -2.07
CA SER A 10 12.16 5.60 -1.94
C SER A 10 13.02 4.73 -1.01
N GLY A 11 12.42 3.82 -0.24
CA GLY A 11 13.17 2.91 0.62
C GLY A 11 13.74 1.72 -0.17
N LYS A 12 14.62 0.95 0.48
CA LYS A 12 15.28 -0.20 -0.16
C LYS A 12 14.28 -1.23 -0.69
N MET A 13 13.29 -1.57 0.11
CA MET A 13 12.28 -2.56 -0.28
C MET A 13 11.40 -2.03 -1.40
N GLY A 14 11.02 -0.74 -1.33
CA GLY A 14 10.23 -0.10 -2.37
C GLY A 14 10.96 -0.08 -3.70
N ILE A 15 12.25 0.27 -3.69
CA ILE A 15 13.07 0.29 -4.92
C ILE A 15 13.18 -1.10 -5.53
N SER A 16 13.45 -2.12 -4.71
CA SER A 16 13.52 -3.51 -5.18
C SER A 16 12.21 -3.97 -5.80
N LEU A 17 11.10 -3.64 -5.16
CA LEU A 17 9.78 -4.01 -5.63
C LEU A 17 9.43 -3.31 -6.94
N ILE A 18 9.76 -2.03 -7.06
CA ILE A 18 9.56 -1.28 -8.30
C ILE A 18 10.34 -1.92 -9.46
N ASN A 19 11.58 -2.33 -9.21
CA ASN A 19 12.39 -3.00 -10.23
C ASN A 19 11.73 -4.30 -10.71
N LEU A 20 11.19 -5.09 -9.78
CA LEU A 20 10.48 -6.31 -10.13
C LEU A 20 9.21 -6.04 -10.93
N ILE A 21 8.44 -5.03 -10.53
CA ILE A 21 7.20 -4.65 -11.22
C ILE A 21 7.52 -4.19 -12.65
N ASN A 22 8.56 -3.39 -12.83
CA ASN A 22 8.93 -2.86 -14.14
C ASN A 22 9.41 -3.97 -15.09
N GLN A 23 9.85 -5.09 -14.56
CA GLN A 23 10.26 -6.26 -15.38
C GLN A 23 9.07 -7.13 -15.78
N ASN A 24 7.90 -6.90 -15.21
CA ASN A 24 6.71 -7.71 -15.47
C ASN A 24 5.65 -6.89 -16.19
N LYS A 25 5.31 -7.32 -17.41
CA LYS A 25 4.35 -6.59 -18.26
C LYS A 25 2.90 -6.68 -17.79
N GLU A 26 2.62 -7.56 -16.84
CA GLU A 26 1.27 -7.71 -16.29
C GLU A 26 0.93 -6.64 -15.23
N PHE A 27 1.94 -5.90 -14.76
CA PHE A 27 1.77 -4.85 -13.76
C PHE A 27 2.06 -3.48 -14.33
N ASN A 28 1.35 -2.50 -13.83
CA ASN A 28 1.58 -1.09 -14.17
C ASN A 28 1.71 -0.29 -12.88
N LEU A 29 2.82 0.43 -12.72
CA LEU A 29 3.07 1.23 -11.53
C LEU A 29 2.39 2.59 -11.68
N ILE A 30 1.54 2.93 -10.70
CA ILE A 30 0.86 4.22 -10.63
C ILE A 30 1.56 5.06 -9.56
N SER A 31 1.97 6.28 -9.91
CA SER A 31 2.68 7.16 -8.97
C SER A 31 1.97 8.49 -8.72
N GLU A 32 0.96 8.83 -9.48
CA GLU A 32 0.33 10.15 -9.41
C GLU A 32 -0.85 10.20 -8.45
N ASP A 33 -1.72 9.20 -8.50
CA ASP A 33 -2.96 9.21 -7.73
C ASP A 33 -3.31 7.80 -7.31
N ILE A 34 -3.39 7.60 -6.00
CA ILE A 34 -3.70 6.30 -5.40
C ILE A 34 -5.06 5.76 -5.86
N SER A 35 -6.02 6.63 -6.14
CA SER A 35 -7.35 6.20 -6.58
C SER A 35 -7.37 5.55 -7.97
N LEU A 36 -6.29 5.67 -8.72
CA LEU A 36 -6.13 5.01 -10.02
C LEU A 36 -5.60 3.58 -9.88
N SER A 37 -5.20 3.16 -8.69
CA SER A 37 -4.60 1.84 -8.48
C SER A 37 -5.63 0.79 -8.15
N ASP A 38 -5.31 -0.46 -8.47
CA ASP A 38 -6.11 -1.64 -8.12
C ASP A 38 -5.73 -2.18 -6.75
N VAL A 39 -4.46 -2.04 -6.37
CA VAL A 39 -3.91 -2.50 -5.09
C VAL A 39 -2.84 -1.52 -4.64
N VAL A 40 -2.78 -1.25 -3.34
CA VAL A 40 -1.71 -0.46 -2.73
C VAL A 40 -0.81 -1.38 -1.93
N ILE A 41 0.50 -1.20 -2.07
CA ILE A 41 1.52 -1.95 -1.31
C ILE A 41 2.29 -0.94 -0.46
N ASP A 42 2.34 -1.17 0.84
CA ASP A 42 2.95 -0.24 1.80
C ASP A 42 4.22 -0.84 2.41
N PHE A 43 5.37 -0.22 2.10
CA PHE A 43 6.67 -0.48 2.74
C PHE A 43 7.26 0.84 3.21
N SER A 44 6.53 1.56 4.05
CA SER A 44 6.93 2.88 4.52
C SER A 44 7.35 2.85 6.00
N HIS A 45 6.90 3.79 6.78
CA HIS A 45 7.10 3.83 8.22
C HIS A 45 5.72 3.98 8.90
N PRO A 46 5.62 3.70 10.22
CA PRO A 46 4.31 3.59 10.87
C PRO A 46 3.39 4.80 10.69
N SER A 47 3.89 6.02 10.77
CA SER A 47 3.04 7.21 10.62
C SER A 47 2.47 7.32 9.19
N SER A 48 3.22 6.91 8.19
CA SER A 48 2.74 6.88 6.81
C SER A 48 1.74 5.74 6.59
N THR A 49 1.99 4.58 7.19
CA THR A 49 1.06 3.44 7.14
C THR A 49 -0.31 3.83 7.70
N PHE A 50 -0.34 4.56 8.82
CA PHE A 50 -1.58 5.02 9.42
C PHE A 50 -2.43 5.81 8.42
N LYS A 51 -1.80 6.73 7.70
CA LYS A 51 -2.48 7.56 6.70
C LYS A 51 -2.97 6.73 5.51
N ILE A 52 -2.13 5.83 5.01
CA ILE A 52 -2.47 5.04 3.82
C ILE A 52 -3.59 4.05 4.10
N VAL A 53 -3.66 3.49 5.31
CA VAL A 53 -4.74 2.60 5.72
C VAL A 53 -6.08 3.32 5.64
N LYS A 54 -6.15 4.54 6.16
CA LYS A 54 -7.37 5.34 6.11
C LYS A 54 -7.77 5.68 4.68
N GLU A 55 -6.80 6.07 3.88
CA GLU A 55 -7.06 6.45 2.48
C GLU A 55 -7.55 5.25 1.66
N CYS A 56 -6.92 4.10 1.80
CA CYS A 56 -7.35 2.89 1.10
C CYS A 56 -8.74 2.45 1.53
N SER A 57 -9.05 2.53 2.82
CA SER A 57 -10.38 2.18 3.32
C SER A 57 -11.44 3.09 2.74
N THR A 58 -11.19 4.39 2.71
CA THR A 58 -12.13 5.38 2.18
C THR A 58 -12.36 5.18 0.68
N LYS A 59 -11.31 4.87 -0.07
CA LYS A 59 -11.37 4.69 -1.53
C LYS A 59 -11.67 3.25 -1.94
N GLU A 60 -11.83 2.36 -0.98
CA GLU A 60 -12.15 0.95 -1.20
C GLU A 60 -11.09 0.24 -2.06
N ILE A 61 -9.82 0.47 -1.74
CA ILE A 61 -8.69 -0.13 -2.46
C ILE A 61 -8.01 -1.18 -1.57
N PRO A 62 -7.84 -2.42 -2.04
CA PRO A 62 -7.12 -3.46 -1.29
C PRO A 62 -5.69 -3.02 -0.95
N LEU A 63 -5.20 -3.45 0.21
CA LEU A 63 -3.93 -2.98 0.75
C LEU A 63 -3.07 -4.15 1.25
N ILE A 64 -1.80 -4.14 0.87
CA ILE A 64 -0.78 -5.07 1.37
C ILE A 64 0.20 -4.25 2.20
N ILE A 65 0.41 -4.65 3.46
CA ILE A 65 1.27 -3.92 4.39
C ILE A 65 2.53 -4.73 4.71
N GLY A 66 3.69 -4.16 4.40
CA GLY A 66 4.99 -4.71 4.77
C GLY A 66 5.74 -3.87 5.79
N THR A 67 5.14 -2.76 6.25
CA THR A 67 5.75 -1.88 7.25
C THR A 67 5.79 -2.58 8.61
N THR A 68 6.94 -2.48 9.30
CA THR A 68 7.11 -3.05 10.64
C THR A 68 7.06 -1.96 11.71
N GLY A 69 6.99 -2.37 12.98
CA GLY A 69 6.99 -1.42 14.10
C GLY A 69 5.64 -0.72 14.30
N LEU A 70 4.55 -1.35 13.89
CA LEU A 70 3.21 -0.77 14.02
C LEU A 70 2.77 -0.77 15.48
N ASN A 71 2.21 0.36 15.94
CA ASN A 71 1.68 0.46 17.30
C ASN A 71 0.22 0.03 17.35
N LYS A 72 -0.35 0.01 18.57
CA LYS A 72 -1.72 -0.45 18.79
C LYS A 72 -2.74 0.39 18.05
N GLU A 73 -2.53 1.70 17.98
CA GLU A 73 -3.43 2.63 17.28
C GLU A 73 -3.51 2.29 15.79
N ILE A 74 -2.36 2.03 15.18
CA ILE A 74 -2.30 1.65 13.76
C ILE A 74 -2.93 0.29 13.53
N LEU A 75 -2.69 -0.68 14.42
CA LEU A 75 -3.30 -2.00 14.32
C LEU A 75 -4.81 -1.94 14.43
N ASN A 76 -5.34 -1.07 15.30
CA ASN A 76 -6.78 -0.84 15.40
C ASN A 76 -7.34 -0.26 14.10
N GLU A 77 -6.63 0.68 13.49
CA GLU A 77 -7.06 1.27 12.21
C GLU A 77 -7.07 0.23 11.09
N ILE A 78 -6.07 -0.66 11.08
CA ILE A 78 -6.03 -1.77 10.12
C ILE A 78 -7.23 -2.71 10.32
N THR A 79 -7.57 -3.03 11.57
CA THR A 79 -8.72 -3.87 11.89
C THR A 79 -10.02 -3.22 11.38
N ASN A 80 -10.17 -1.91 11.57
CA ASN A 80 -11.34 -1.19 11.08
C ASN A 80 -11.38 -1.18 9.55
N ALA A 81 -10.26 -0.95 8.90
CA ALA A 81 -10.17 -0.94 7.44
C ALA A 81 -10.52 -2.32 6.85
N SER A 82 -10.11 -3.39 7.51
CA SER A 82 -10.34 -4.76 7.03
C SER A 82 -11.82 -5.14 6.93
N LYS A 83 -12.70 -4.34 7.53
CA LYS A 83 -14.15 -4.51 7.37
C LYS A 83 -14.66 -3.99 6.04
N ASN A 84 -13.91 -3.12 5.39
CA ASN A 84 -14.29 -2.49 4.13
C ASN A 84 -13.49 -3.02 2.94
N ILE A 85 -12.20 -3.36 3.18
CA ILE A 85 -11.27 -3.76 2.12
C ILE A 85 -10.45 -4.96 2.57
N PRO A 86 -9.93 -5.78 1.62
CA PRO A 86 -8.93 -6.79 1.95
C PRO A 86 -7.63 -6.11 2.41
N VAL A 87 -7.09 -6.55 3.55
CA VAL A 87 -5.80 -6.09 4.07
C VAL A 87 -4.94 -7.31 4.42
N LEU A 88 -3.73 -7.34 3.89
CA LEU A 88 -2.76 -8.42 4.14
C LEU A 88 -1.53 -7.90 4.87
#